data_c19cb45b46d21c72cbad64943712b68a
#
_entry.id   c19cb45b46d21c72cbad64943712b68a
#
_cell.length_a   1.000
_cell.length_b   1.000
_cell.length_c   1.000
_cell.angle_alpha   90.00
_cell.angle_beta   90.00
_cell.angle_gamma   90.00
#
_symmetry.space_group_name_H-M   'P 1'
#
loop_
_entity.id
_entity.type
_entity.pdbx_description
1 polymer ?
#
loop_
_entity_poly.entity_id
_entity_poly.type
_entity_poly.pdbx_seq_one_letter_code
_entity_poly.pdbx_strand_id
1 'polypeptide(L)'
;MEENLGTTKKERSRSVTMFLAVMVLLVAASGLYAVWFPRGGEVAGGGHLRSLTSQEFDAAVASGVVLVDFWAPWCGPCRQQLPILEDVARRVEGRAAVMKVNVDEQPEVAGRFGVQAIPTLILLQDGRPVQRFVGVQSARALVGAIDAAGAGAAGHE
;
A
#
# COMPACT_ATOMS: atom_id res chain seq x y z
N MET A 1 -30.55 -6.51 70.05
CA MET A 1 -30.95 -6.61 68.63
C MET A 1 -29.99 -5.79 67.80
N GLU A 2 -28.90 -6.37 67.46
CA GLU A 2 -27.87 -5.76 66.58
C GLU A 2 -27.47 -6.79 65.52
N GLU A 3 -27.99 -6.67 64.34
CA GLU A 3 -27.59 -7.49 63.23
C GLU A 3 -27.53 -6.72 61.92
N ASN A 4 -26.36 -6.82 61.31
CA ASN A 4 -26.14 -6.93 59.89
C ASN A 4 -26.02 -5.64 59.06
N LEU A 5 -24.93 -4.92 59.22
CA LEU A 5 -24.52 -3.86 58.30
C LEU A 5 -23.12 -4.11 57.66
N GLY A 6 -22.63 -5.37 57.69
CA GLY A 6 -21.25 -5.70 57.31
C GLY A 6 -21.04 -6.29 55.92
N THR A 7 -22.08 -6.79 55.23
CA THR A 7 -21.91 -7.65 54.05
C THR A 7 -22.01 -6.98 52.68
N THR A 8 -22.62 -5.81 52.60
CA THR A 8 -22.87 -5.16 51.30
C THR A 8 -21.67 -4.38 50.71
N LYS A 9 -20.71 -3.96 51.56
CA LYS A 9 -19.57 -3.17 51.13
C LYS A 9 -18.46 -4.02 50.47
N LYS A 10 -18.33 -5.29 50.86
CA LYS A 10 -17.27 -6.20 50.35
C LYS A 10 -17.64 -6.77 48.98
N GLU A 11 -18.90 -6.99 48.69
CA GLU A 11 -19.33 -7.51 47.38
C GLU A 11 -19.27 -6.45 46.27
N ARG A 12 -19.65 -5.20 46.58
CA ARG A 12 -19.53 -4.07 45.61
C ARG A 12 -18.09 -3.84 45.17
N SER A 13 -17.10 -3.98 46.07
CA SER A 13 -15.69 -3.82 45.76
C SER A 13 -15.19 -4.90 44.79
N ARG A 14 -15.59 -6.15 44.97
CA ARG A 14 -15.18 -7.28 44.12
C ARG A 14 -15.75 -7.17 42.69
N SER A 15 -16.99 -6.70 42.56
CA SER A 15 -17.66 -6.52 41.29
C SER A 15 -17.01 -5.38 40.48
N VAL A 16 -16.69 -4.26 41.09
CA VAL A 16 -16.02 -3.13 40.43
C VAL A 16 -14.60 -3.50 40.00
N THR A 17 -13.86 -4.24 40.82
CA THR A 17 -12.50 -4.69 40.48
C THR A 17 -12.52 -5.67 39.31
N MET A 18 -13.53 -6.55 39.27
CA MET A 18 -13.70 -7.49 38.18
C MET A 18 -14.07 -6.79 36.84
N PHE A 19 -14.97 -5.78 36.92
CA PHE A 19 -15.31 -4.96 35.74
C PHE A 19 -14.08 -4.17 35.20
N LEU A 20 -13.29 -3.57 36.10
CA LEU A 20 -12.07 -2.86 35.71
C LEU A 20 -11.02 -3.81 35.09
N ALA A 21 -10.85 -5.01 35.66
CA ALA A 21 -9.95 -6.01 35.10
C ALA A 21 -10.37 -6.48 33.71
N VAL A 22 -11.68 -6.70 33.50
CA VAL A 22 -12.22 -7.08 32.18
C VAL A 22 -12.07 -5.94 31.17
N MET A 23 -12.32 -4.69 31.57
CA MET A 23 -12.12 -3.52 30.70
C MET A 23 -10.66 -3.32 30.32
N VAL A 24 -9.73 -3.52 31.25
CA VAL A 24 -8.29 -3.45 30.97
C VAL A 24 -7.86 -4.56 30.03
N LEU A 25 -8.37 -5.79 30.21
CA LEU A 25 -8.10 -6.91 29.31
C LEU A 25 -8.69 -6.67 27.90
N LEU A 26 -9.89 -6.09 27.79
CA LEU A 26 -10.49 -5.75 26.49
C LEU A 26 -9.72 -4.63 25.78
N VAL A 27 -9.25 -3.62 26.51
CA VAL A 27 -8.43 -2.54 25.94
C VAL A 27 -7.04 -3.07 25.53
N ALA A 28 -6.43 -3.96 26.32
CA ALA A 28 -5.18 -4.61 25.97
C ALA A 28 -5.33 -5.55 24.76
N ALA A 29 -6.43 -6.31 24.70
CA ALA A 29 -6.74 -7.17 23.54
C ALA A 29 -6.99 -6.35 22.28
N SER A 30 -7.69 -5.22 22.35
CA SER A 30 -7.90 -4.31 21.21
C SER A 30 -6.60 -3.65 20.75
N GLY A 31 -5.69 -3.33 21.68
CA GLY A 31 -4.36 -2.82 21.36
C GLY A 31 -3.46 -3.88 20.69
N LEU A 32 -3.49 -5.13 21.17
CA LEU A 32 -2.77 -6.25 20.54
C LEU A 32 -3.35 -6.61 19.17
N TYR A 33 -4.67 -6.49 19.00
CA TYR A 33 -5.35 -6.73 17.71
C TYR A 33 -4.92 -5.71 16.65
N ALA A 34 -4.70 -4.45 17.05
CA ALA A 34 -4.23 -3.39 16.14
C ALA A 34 -2.77 -3.58 15.68
N VAL A 35 -1.96 -4.29 16.46
CA VAL A 35 -0.54 -4.60 16.11
C VAL A 35 -0.45 -5.83 15.22
N TRP A 36 -1.38 -6.78 15.33
CA TRP A 36 -1.35 -8.04 14.57
C TRP A 36 -2.11 -8.01 13.23
N PHE A 37 -3.02 -7.04 13.06
CA PHE A 37 -3.62 -6.78 11.76
C PHE A 37 -3.07 -5.44 11.24
N PRO A 38 -2.05 -5.45 10.38
CA PRO A 38 -1.71 -4.25 9.63
C PRO A 38 -2.96 -3.86 8.83
N ARG A 39 -3.55 -2.74 9.23
CA ARG A 39 -4.59 -2.08 8.42
C ARG A 39 -4.07 -2.01 7.01
N GLY A 40 -4.88 -2.49 6.07
CA GLY A 40 -4.56 -2.59 4.65
C GLY A 40 -3.75 -1.41 4.16
N GLY A 41 -2.68 -1.72 3.40
CA GLY A 41 -1.56 -0.88 3.06
C GLY A 41 -1.89 0.60 2.99
N GLU A 42 -1.31 1.35 3.90
CA GLU A 42 -1.04 2.76 3.65
C GLU A 42 -0.29 2.79 2.34
N VAL A 43 -0.99 3.17 1.28
CA VAL A 43 -0.34 3.62 0.05
C VAL A 43 0.54 4.74 0.56
N ALA A 44 1.85 4.51 0.66
CA ALA A 44 2.80 5.51 1.15
C ALA A 44 2.68 6.72 0.21
N GLY A 45 1.75 7.60 0.55
CA GLY A 45 1.49 8.85 -0.11
C GLY A 45 2.60 9.82 0.26
N GLY A 46 3.66 9.73 -0.46
CA GLY A 46 4.69 10.73 -0.51
C GLY A 46 5.18 10.78 -1.94
N GLY A 47 4.94 11.88 -2.65
CA GLY A 47 5.21 12.10 -4.07
C GLY A 47 6.66 11.88 -4.54
N HIS A 48 7.31 10.85 -4.07
CA HIS A 48 8.63 10.42 -4.44
C HIS A 48 8.56 9.05 -5.12
N LEU A 49 9.11 9.01 -6.31
CA LEU A 49 9.28 7.81 -7.10
C LEU A 49 10.12 6.78 -6.34
N ARG A 50 9.46 5.78 -5.72
CA ARG A 50 10.10 4.76 -4.89
C ARG A 50 10.73 3.67 -5.77
N SER A 51 11.97 3.30 -5.47
CA SER A 51 12.59 2.10 -6.04
C SER A 51 12.13 0.86 -5.27
N LEU A 52 11.83 -0.22 -6.00
CA LEU A 52 11.45 -1.51 -5.44
C LEU A 52 12.56 -2.53 -5.62
N THR A 53 12.79 -3.32 -4.59
CA THR A 53 13.54 -4.58 -4.64
C THR A 53 12.60 -5.75 -4.97
N SER A 54 13.17 -6.91 -5.36
CA SER A 54 12.38 -8.13 -5.62
C SER A 54 11.61 -8.60 -4.38
N GLN A 55 12.18 -8.43 -3.18
CA GLN A 55 11.52 -8.82 -1.93
C GLN A 55 10.31 -7.94 -1.60
N GLU A 56 10.36 -6.67 -1.97
CA GLU A 56 9.28 -5.71 -1.69
C GLU A 56 8.19 -5.69 -2.76
N PHE A 57 8.51 -6.18 -3.96
CA PHE A 57 7.67 -6.00 -5.14
C PHE A 57 6.24 -6.50 -4.93
N ASP A 58 6.09 -7.77 -4.54
CA ASP A 58 4.77 -8.40 -4.44
C ASP A 58 3.89 -7.73 -3.39
N ALA A 59 4.47 -7.35 -2.24
CA ALA A 59 3.75 -6.61 -1.21
C ALA A 59 3.38 -5.19 -1.67
N ALA A 60 4.27 -4.54 -2.43
CA ALA A 60 4.07 -3.16 -2.89
C ALA A 60 2.98 -3.04 -3.95
N VAL A 61 2.75 -4.08 -4.75
CA VAL A 61 1.74 -4.08 -5.82
C VAL A 61 0.46 -4.85 -5.47
N ALA A 62 0.37 -5.45 -4.27
CA ALA A 62 -0.69 -6.36 -3.88
C ALA A 62 -2.09 -5.75 -3.89
N SER A 63 -2.22 -4.44 -3.71
CA SER A 63 -3.50 -3.75 -3.63
C SER A 63 -3.48 -2.37 -4.26
N GLY A 64 -4.63 -1.94 -4.76
CA GLY A 64 -4.82 -0.64 -5.38
C GLY A 64 -4.19 -0.54 -6.77
N VAL A 65 -4.06 0.69 -7.26
CA VAL A 65 -3.48 0.99 -8.57
C VAL A 65 -2.02 1.38 -8.41
N VAL A 66 -1.13 0.67 -9.10
CA VAL A 66 0.32 0.89 -9.04
C VAL A 66 0.89 0.96 -10.46
N LEU A 67 1.58 2.05 -10.78
CA LEU A 67 2.36 2.18 -12.01
C LEU A 67 3.82 1.85 -11.70
N VAL A 68 4.38 0.86 -12.39
CA VAL A 68 5.78 0.43 -12.22
C VAL A 68 6.56 0.72 -13.49
N ASP A 69 7.64 1.50 -13.37
CA ASP A 69 8.60 1.79 -14.44
C ASP A 69 9.80 0.83 -14.35
N PHE A 70 10.02 0.07 -15.40
CA PHE A 70 11.20 -0.78 -15.58
C PHE A 70 12.25 0.01 -16.33
N TRP A 71 13.37 0.29 -15.67
CA TRP A 71 14.40 1.22 -16.12
C TRP A 71 15.81 0.74 -15.81
N ALA A 72 16.82 1.43 -16.34
CA ALA A 72 18.22 1.30 -15.94
C ALA A 72 18.96 2.65 -16.01
N PRO A 73 20.04 2.85 -15.22
CA PRO A 73 20.76 4.13 -15.17
C PRO A 73 21.41 4.54 -16.51
N TRP A 74 21.84 3.57 -17.29
CA TRP A 74 22.46 3.78 -18.63
C TRP A 74 21.44 4.08 -19.74
N CYS A 75 20.14 3.89 -19.49
CA CYS A 75 19.08 4.07 -20.47
C CYS A 75 18.74 5.56 -20.65
N GLY A 76 19.10 6.13 -21.79
CA GLY A 76 18.83 7.55 -22.11
C GLY A 76 17.34 7.91 -22.08
N PRO A 77 16.46 7.17 -22.79
CA PRO A 77 15.01 7.42 -22.75
C PRO A 77 14.41 7.27 -21.35
N CYS A 78 14.93 6.35 -20.52
CA CYS A 78 14.46 6.18 -19.13
C CYS A 78 14.73 7.44 -18.31
N ARG A 79 15.89 8.08 -18.49
CA ARG A 79 16.19 9.35 -17.81
C ARG A 79 15.24 10.50 -18.20
N GLN A 80 14.71 10.48 -19.43
CA GLN A 80 13.67 11.41 -19.86
C GLN A 80 12.31 11.11 -19.22
N GLN A 81 12.03 9.82 -18.96
CA GLN A 81 10.79 9.37 -18.33
C GLN A 81 10.74 9.74 -16.83
N LEU A 82 11.86 9.74 -16.11
CA LEU A 82 11.88 9.95 -14.66
C LEU A 82 11.20 11.25 -14.20
N PRO A 83 11.50 12.46 -14.73
CA PRO A 83 10.82 13.68 -14.29
C PRO A 83 9.33 13.68 -14.62
N ILE A 84 8.92 12.97 -15.68
CA ILE A 84 7.50 12.80 -16.01
C ILE A 84 6.82 11.93 -14.95
N LEU A 85 7.47 10.87 -14.50
CA LEU A 85 6.94 9.98 -13.45
C LEU A 85 6.85 10.67 -12.10
N GLU A 86 7.79 11.56 -11.77
CA GLU A 86 7.70 12.39 -10.57
C GLU A 86 6.48 13.33 -10.61
N ASP A 87 6.19 13.92 -11.79
CA ASP A 87 5.00 14.73 -11.99
C ASP A 87 3.71 13.89 -11.89
N VAL A 88 3.70 12.69 -12.50
CA VAL A 88 2.58 11.73 -12.38
C VAL A 88 2.36 11.36 -10.93
N ALA A 89 3.42 10.99 -10.18
CA ALA A 89 3.33 10.59 -8.79
C ALA A 89 2.65 11.67 -7.92
N ARG A 90 3.03 12.94 -8.11
CA ARG A 90 2.36 14.07 -7.42
C ARG A 90 0.89 14.20 -7.78
N ARG A 91 0.55 14.02 -9.07
CA ARG A 91 -0.84 14.18 -9.55
C ARG A 91 -1.78 13.07 -9.09
N VAL A 92 -1.24 11.87 -8.84
CA VAL A 92 -2.04 10.70 -8.48
C VAL A 92 -1.93 10.36 -6.98
N GLU A 93 -1.30 11.22 -6.20
CA GLU A 93 -1.14 11.04 -4.76
C GLU A 93 -2.48 10.74 -4.09
N GLY A 94 -2.49 9.74 -3.19
CA GLY A 94 -3.70 9.25 -2.51
C GLY A 94 -4.60 8.33 -3.35
N ARG A 95 -4.36 8.17 -4.67
CA ARG A 95 -5.19 7.33 -5.58
C ARG A 95 -4.42 6.18 -6.20
N ALA A 96 -3.14 6.37 -6.42
CA ALA A 96 -2.26 5.38 -7.00
C ALA A 96 -0.83 5.58 -6.52
N ALA A 97 -0.01 4.54 -6.61
CA ALA A 97 1.42 4.62 -6.38
C ALA A 97 2.19 4.59 -7.70
N VAL A 98 3.31 5.33 -7.76
CA VAL A 98 4.24 5.28 -8.89
C VAL A 98 5.59 4.80 -8.37
N MET A 99 6.09 3.72 -8.93
CA MET A 99 7.29 3.03 -8.47
C MET A 99 8.21 2.72 -9.62
N LYS A 100 9.47 2.39 -9.34
CA LYS A 100 10.45 2.00 -10.36
C LYS A 100 11.21 0.75 -9.95
N VAL A 101 11.59 -0.05 -10.94
CA VAL A 101 12.40 -1.27 -10.81
C VAL A 101 13.61 -1.14 -11.73
N ASN A 102 14.80 -1.22 -11.17
CA ASN A 102 16.01 -1.30 -11.95
C ASN A 102 16.18 -2.73 -12.50
N VAL A 103 16.16 -2.89 -13.84
CA VAL A 103 16.21 -4.21 -14.47
C VAL A 103 17.55 -4.92 -14.29
N ASP A 104 18.62 -4.18 -14.07
CA ASP A 104 19.96 -4.76 -13.83
C ASP A 104 20.08 -5.32 -12.41
N GLU A 105 19.42 -4.69 -11.46
CA GLU A 105 19.41 -5.09 -10.03
C GLU A 105 18.33 -6.13 -9.73
N GLN A 106 17.22 -6.10 -10.49
CA GLN A 106 16.05 -6.95 -10.27
C GLN A 106 15.64 -7.70 -11.54
N PRO A 107 16.55 -8.49 -12.14
CA PRO A 107 16.30 -9.19 -13.42
C PRO A 107 15.15 -10.21 -13.32
N GLU A 108 14.94 -10.79 -12.13
CA GLU A 108 13.85 -11.74 -11.89
C GLU A 108 12.48 -11.08 -12.05
N VAL A 109 12.31 -9.88 -11.49
CA VAL A 109 11.06 -9.13 -11.62
C VAL A 109 10.85 -8.72 -13.07
N ALA A 110 11.88 -8.19 -13.75
CA ALA A 110 11.80 -7.84 -15.15
C ALA A 110 11.44 -9.04 -16.03
N GLY A 111 12.03 -10.21 -15.77
CA GLY A 111 11.74 -11.47 -16.46
C GLY A 111 10.32 -11.95 -16.24
N ARG A 112 9.81 -11.90 -15.01
CA ARG A 112 8.43 -12.28 -14.66
C ARG A 112 7.38 -11.47 -15.44
N PHE A 113 7.66 -10.20 -15.70
CA PHE A 113 6.81 -9.34 -16.51
C PHE A 113 7.15 -9.32 -18.00
N GLY A 114 8.11 -10.12 -18.46
CA GLY A 114 8.51 -10.19 -19.87
C GLY A 114 8.99 -8.86 -20.42
N VAL A 115 9.78 -8.11 -19.64
CA VAL A 115 10.36 -6.83 -20.07
C VAL A 115 11.52 -7.08 -21.01
N GLN A 116 11.35 -6.71 -22.29
CA GLN A 116 12.37 -6.91 -23.35
C GLN A 116 13.00 -5.59 -23.80
N ALA A 117 12.41 -4.47 -23.46
CA ALA A 117 12.89 -3.13 -23.79
C ALA A 117 12.62 -2.17 -22.64
N ILE A 118 13.42 -1.12 -22.49
CA ILE A 118 13.25 -0.09 -21.46
C ILE A 118 13.28 1.32 -22.07
N PRO A 119 12.50 2.27 -21.54
CA PRO A 119 11.56 2.09 -20.43
C PRO A 119 10.34 1.26 -20.84
N THR A 120 9.89 0.40 -19.93
CA THR A 120 8.58 -0.26 -20.01
C THR A 120 7.83 0.08 -18.74
N LEU A 121 6.63 0.62 -18.88
CA LEU A 121 5.77 0.94 -17.76
C LEU A 121 4.60 -0.06 -17.72
N ILE A 122 4.32 -0.60 -16.54
CA ILE A 122 3.23 -1.55 -16.34
C ILE A 122 2.31 -0.99 -15.26
N LEU A 123 1.06 -0.81 -15.63
CA LEU A 123 0.00 -0.45 -14.70
C LEU A 123 -0.59 -1.74 -14.14
N LEU A 124 -0.56 -1.84 -12.81
CA LEU A 124 -1.15 -2.96 -12.08
C LEU A 124 -2.35 -2.47 -11.28
N GLN A 125 -3.35 -3.33 -11.17
CA GLN A 125 -4.49 -3.19 -10.29
C GLN A 125 -4.61 -4.44 -9.45
N ASP A 126 -4.51 -4.30 -8.13
CA ASP A 126 -4.57 -5.40 -7.17
C ASP A 126 -3.63 -6.57 -7.55
N GLY A 127 -2.38 -6.22 -7.87
CA GLY A 127 -1.32 -7.14 -8.26
C GLY A 127 -1.41 -7.68 -9.70
N ARG A 128 -2.45 -7.33 -10.46
CA ARG A 128 -2.66 -7.82 -11.84
C ARG A 128 -2.28 -6.76 -12.86
N PRO A 129 -1.46 -7.08 -13.86
CA PRO A 129 -1.18 -6.16 -14.96
C PRO A 129 -2.45 -5.86 -15.76
N VAL A 130 -2.81 -4.58 -15.87
CA VAL A 130 -4.00 -4.13 -16.64
C VAL A 130 -3.62 -3.36 -17.89
N GLN A 131 -2.43 -2.73 -17.91
CA GLN A 131 -1.94 -2.02 -19.08
C GLN A 131 -0.41 -2.01 -19.12
N ARG A 132 0.14 -2.01 -20.34
CA ARG A 132 1.58 -1.93 -20.60
C ARG A 132 1.87 -0.81 -21.59
N PHE A 133 2.95 -0.08 -21.35
CA PHE A 133 3.49 0.93 -22.25
C PHE A 133 4.97 0.62 -22.48
N VAL A 134 5.44 0.81 -23.71
CA VAL A 134 6.85 0.69 -24.07
C VAL A 134 7.34 2.01 -24.63
N GLY A 135 8.50 2.47 -24.17
CA GLY A 135 9.05 3.78 -24.53
C GLY A 135 8.49 4.91 -23.67
N VAL A 136 8.97 6.13 -23.95
CA VAL A 136 8.61 7.33 -23.17
C VAL A 136 7.14 7.69 -23.34
N GLN A 137 6.47 7.91 -22.22
CA GLN A 137 5.04 8.25 -22.15
C GLN A 137 4.85 9.64 -21.55
N SER A 138 3.82 10.35 -21.99
CA SER A 138 3.46 11.64 -21.41
C SER A 138 2.74 11.48 -20.06
N ALA A 139 2.89 12.48 -19.19
CA ALA A 139 2.17 12.50 -17.91
C ALA A 139 0.65 12.39 -18.10
N ARG A 140 0.10 13.06 -19.13
CA ARG A 140 -1.34 13.02 -19.43
C ARG A 140 -1.82 11.59 -19.75
N ALA A 141 -1.06 10.85 -20.55
CA ALA A 141 -1.41 9.48 -20.93
C ALA A 141 -1.41 8.56 -19.69
N LEU A 142 -0.37 8.69 -18.84
CA LEU A 142 -0.23 7.86 -17.65
C LEU A 142 -1.29 8.18 -16.59
N VAL A 143 -1.58 9.45 -16.31
CA VAL A 143 -2.64 9.85 -15.39
C VAL A 143 -4.00 9.35 -15.88
N GLY A 144 -4.30 9.52 -17.18
CA GLY A 144 -5.55 9.02 -17.75
C GLY A 144 -5.73 7.51 -17.63
N ALA A 145 -4.65 6.73 -17.80
CA ALA A 145 -4.68 5.29 -17.61
C ALA A 145 -4.90 4.89 -16.15
N ILE A 146 -4.24 5.58 -15.23
CA ILE A 146 -4.40 5.37 -13.77
C ILE A 146 -5.83 5.67 -13.35
N ASP A 147 -6.41 6.78 -13.81
CA ASP A 147 -7.78 7.17 -13.49
C ASP A 147 -8.80 6.16 -14.04
N ALA A 148 -8.57 5.65 -15.25
CA ALA A 148 -9.42 4.61 -15.84
C ALA A 148 -9.37 3.30 -15.05
N ALA A 149 -8.18 2.89 -14.60
CA ALA A 149 -8.02 1.71 -13.76
C ALA A 149 -8.72 1.88 -12.40
N GLY A 150 -8.54 3.05 -11.74
CA GLY A 150 -9.19 3.34 -10.46
C GLY A 150 -10.72 3.37 -10.53
N ALA A 151 -11.29 3.88 -11.62
CA ALA A 151 -12.73 3.92 -11.84
C ALA A 151 -13.35 2.51 -12.02
N GLY A 152 -12.59 1.57 -12.61
CA GLY A 152 -13.02 0.18 -12.80
C GLY A 152 -13.14 -0.60 -11.47
N ALA A 153 -12.38 -0.23 -10.45
CA ALA A 153 -12.43 -0.85 -9.12
C ALA A 153 -13.71 -0.49 -8.33
N ALA A 154 -14.29 0.69 -8.59
CA ALA A 154 -15.48 1.18 -7.89
C ALA A 154 -16.80 0.58 -8.42
N GLY A 155 -16.77 -0.21 -9.48
CA GLY A 155 -17.95 -0.73 -10.18
C GLY A 155 -18.31 -2.20 -9.87
N HIS A 156 -17.64 -2.85 -8.93
CA HIS A 156 -17.86 -4.27 -8.58
C HIS A 156 -18.32 -4.46 -7.13
N GLU A 157 -19.20 -3.64 -6.60
CA GLU A 157 -19.96 -3.93 -5.38
C GLU A 157 -21.39 -4.35 -5.72
#